data_47b2b2dd55db02c2bac11bccf11b727b
#
_entry.id   47b2b2dd55db02c2bac11bccf11b727b
#
_cell.length_a   1.000
_cell.length_b   1.000
_cell.length_c   1.000
_cell.angle_alpha   90.00
_cell.angle_beta   90.00
_cell.angle_gamma   90.00
#
_symmetry.space_group_name_H-M   'P 1'
#
loop_
_entity.id
_entity.type
_entity.pdbx_description
1 polymer ?
#
loop_
_entity_poly.entity_id
_entity_poly.type
_entity_poly.pdbx_seq_one_letter_code
_entity_poly.pdbx_strand_id
1 'polypeptide(L)'
;MPEDKSVDTAVRSGDGAPPADGTINPFSEQVSRILVGAIDLHCHSGPSVMPRNINHIEEMHDAAANGLRAVLIKDHYYSATPITELLNEHYHHLPVKLVSGVPLNNTTGGFNPYAVDHGLNLGARLVWMPTFSAANHIGHGDKKNFPKTSMPLKEPTPLTVLDDDGRLIDDVMPILDMIAEHDAILSGGHLNIREIMPLFEEAKRRGVKRLLCNHPTFLIDASLEQISELAAMGAYVEHSICMFIPEAFKHFEPDELDKLIQAAGVSKTILGSDLGQEGNCWPVKGFRNVICLCLSLGYSEEDIKAMIGGNPAKLLGLDPA
;
A
#
# COMPACT_ATOMS: atom_id res chain seq x y z
N MET A 1 26.67 -19.22 20.22
CA MET A 1 25.25 -18.98 20.52
C MET A 1 25.19 -17.64 21.21
N PRO A 2 24.79 -16.55 20.54
CA PRO A 2 24.49 -15.31 21.22
C PRO A 2 23.10 -15.43 21.84
N GLU A 3 22.99 -14.98 23.07
CA GLU A 3 21.80 -14.99 23.89
C GLU A 3 20.70 -14.19 23.24
N ASP A 4 19.52 -14.80 23.23
CA ASP A 4 18.22 -14.22 22.85
C ASP A 4 17.97 -12.97 23.72
N LYS A 5 18.21 -11.79 23.15
CA LYS A 5 17.72 -10.56 23.74
C LYS A 5 16.22 -10.52 23.50
N SER A 6 15.46 -10.99 24.47
CA SER A 6 14.03 -10.78 24.57
C SER A 6 13.71 -9.32 24.20
N VAL A 7 13.12 -9.12 23.05
CA VAL A 7 12.50 -7.84 22.68
C VAL A 7 11.41 -7.62 23.72
N ASP A 8 11.65 -6.70 24.62
CA ASP A 8 10.71 -6.31 25.67
C ASP A 8 9.53 -5.64 24.98
N THR A 9 8.53 -6.47 24.61
CA THR A 9 7.24 -6.01 24.08
C THR A 9 6.47 -5.41 25.25
N ALA A 10 6.89 -4.23 25.69
CA ALA A 10 6.09 -3.41 26.57
C ALA A 10 4.86 -2.95 25.81
N VAL A 11 3.83 -3.80 25.76
CA VAL A 11 2.45 -3.40 25.54
C VAL A 11 2.14 -2.39 26.64
N ARG A 12 2.34 -1.12 26.38
CA ARG A 12 1.86 -0.05 27.25
C ARG A 12 0.33 -0.07 27.15
N SER A 13 -0.29 -0.81 28.03
CA SER A 13 -1.71 -0.70 28.35
C SER A 13 -1.97 0.72 28.87
N GLY A 14 -2.27 1.63 27.98
CA GLY A 14 -2.74 2.95 28.32
C GLY A 14 -4.25 2.91 28.54
N ASP A 15 -4.72 2.38 29.65
CA ASP A 15 -6.09 2.59 30.15
C ASP A 15 -6.22 4.04 30.65
N GLY A 16 -6.07 4.98 29.72
CA GLY A 16 -6.37 6.39 29.96
C GLY A 16 -7.86 6.63 29.79
N ALA A 17 -8.46 7.36 30.72
CA ALA A 17 -9.82 7.86 30.55
C ALA A 17 -9.96 8.56 29.19
N PRO A 18 -11.13 8.48 28.52
CA PRO A 18 -11.33 9.14 27.23
C PRO A 18 -10.98 10.64 27.35
N PRO A 19 -10.30 11.20 26.32
CA PRO A 19 -9.97 12.63 26.34
C PRO A 19 -11.25 13.45 26.50
N ALA A 20 -11.17 14.51 27.29
CA ALA A 20 -12.32 15.36 27.64
C ALA A 20 -12.90 16.16 26.46
N ASP A 21 -12.27 16.10 25.30
CA ASP A 21 -12.62 16.81 24.06
C ASP A 21 -13.46 15.96 23.07
N GLY A 22 -13.88 14.75 23.47
CA GLY A 22 -14.65 13.84 22.60
C GLY A 22 -13.82 13.08 21.54
N THR A 23 -12.49 13.20 21.55
CA THR A 23 -11.64 12.40 20.66
C THR A 23 -11.69 10.93 21.04
N ILE A 24 -11.76 10.04 20.02
CA ILE A 24 -11.78 8.59 20.24
C ILE A 24 -10.37 8.13 20.60
N ASN A 25 -10.25 7.37 21.70
CA ASN A 25 -8.97 6.83 22.13
C ASN A 25 -8.49 5.72 21.14
N PRO A 26 -7.35 5.87 20.48
CA PRO A 26 -6.79 4.87 19.56
C PRO A 26 -6.50 3.51 20.19
N PHE A 27 -6.37 3.46 21.51
CA PHE A 27 -6.14 2.23 22.27
C PHE A 27 -7.40 1.71 22.95
N SER A 28 -8.57 2.24 22.61
CA SER A 28 -9.84 1.73 23.13
C SER A 28 -10.08 0.29 22.68
N GLU A 29 -10.89 -0.43 23.45
CA GLU A 29 -11.32 -1.79 23.13
C GLU A 29 -12.06 -1.85 21.79
N GLN A 30 -12.87 -0.83 21.48
CA GLN A 30 -13.56 -0.69 20.19
C GLN A 30 -12.56 -0.65 19.02
N VAL A 31 -11.56 0.23 19.06
CA VAL A 31 -10.55 0.37 18.02
C VAL A 31 -9.76 -0.93 17.87
N SER A 32 -9.39 -1.56 18.98
CA SER A 32 -8.67 -2.85 18.98
C SER A 32 -9.50 -3.97 18.33
N ARG A 33 -10.81 -4.03 18.60
CA ARG A 33 -11.72 -5.01 17.98
C ARG A 33 -11.91 -4.77 16.47
N ILE A 34 -11.94 -3.51 16.03
CA ILE A 34 -12.05 -3.18 14.61
C ILE A 34 -10.76 -3.55 13.86
N LEU A 35 -9.60 -3.36 14.48
CA LEU A 35 -8.28 -3.61 13.90
C LEU A 35 -8.02 -5.10 13.62
N VAL A 36 -8.59 -6.01 14.41
CA VAL A 36 -8.39 -7.45 14.22
C VAL A 36 -8.85 -7.90 12.84
N GLY A 37 -7.97 -8.60 12.12
CA GLY A 37 -8.20 -9.04 10.74
C GLY A 37 -7.82 -8.02 9.67
N ALA A 38 -7.32 -6.84 10.06
CA ALA A 38 -6.83 -5.84 9.09
C ALA A 38 -5.67 -6.39 8.25
N ILE A 39 -5.53 -5.83 7.06
CA ILE A 39 -4.47 -6.14 6.11
C ILE A 39 -3.88 -4.82 5.62
N ASP A 40 -2.60 -4.62 5.84
CA ASP A 40 -1.90 -3.47 5.26
C ASP A 40 -1.39 -3.82 3.86
N LEU A 41 -1.91 -3.15 2.84
CA LEU A 41 -1.45 -3.34 1.44
C LEU A 41 -0.38 -2.34 1.01
N HIS A 42 0.18 -1.55 1.95
CA HIS A 42 1.14 -0.51 1.63
C HIS A 42 2.05 -0.17 2.82
N CYS A 43 3.00 -1.05 3.13
CA CYS A 43 3.95 -0.85 4.21
C CYS A 43 5.37 -0.64 3.68
N HIS A 44 6.08 0.34 4.24
CA HIS A 44 7.45 0.70 3.91
C HIS A 44 8.45 0.33 5.01
N SER A 45 8.42 -0.89 5.52
CA SER A 45 9.45 -1.36 6.44
C SER A 45 10.80 -1.59 5.73
N GLY A 46 11.88 -1.73 6.51
CA GLY A 46 13.24 -1.93 6.00
C GLY A 46 13.72 -3.38 6.06
N PRO A 47 14.88 -3.66 5.41
CA PRO A 47 15.88 -2.70 4.91
C PRO A 47 15.48 -1.96 3.64
N SER A 48 15.98 -0.74 3.48
CA SER A 48 15.82 0.09 2.29
C SER A 48 16.96 1.10 2.15
N VAL A 49 17.18 1.61 0.96
CA VAL A 49 18.08 2.77 0.74
C VAL A 49 17.46 4.07 1.24
N MET A 50 16.17 4.08 1.51
CA MET A 50 15.48 5.18 2.18
C MET A 50 15.38 4.88 3.68
N PRO A 51 15.59 5.88 4.57
CA PRO A 51 15.49 5.69 6.01
C PRO A 51 14.13 5.10 6.43
N ARG A 52 14.17 4.08 7.26
CA ARG A 52 13.00 3.40 7.80
C ARG A 52 13.04 3.42 9.34
N ASN A 53 11.89 3.55 9.96
CA ASN A 53 11.77 3.53 11.42
C ASN A 53 11.38 2.15 11.97
N ILE A 54 11.14 1.19 11.08
CA ILE A 54 10.77 -0.18 11.40
C ILE A 54 11.35 -1.14 10.34
N ASN A 55 11.84 -2.31 10.74
CA ASN A 55 12.27 -3.35 9.82
C ASN A 55 11.17 -4.41 9.60
N HIS A 56 11.38 -5.31 8.62
CA HIS A 56 10.37 -6.32 8.25
C HIS A 56 10.03 -7.27 9.41
N ILE A 57 11.00 -7.59 10.28
CA ILE A 57 10.79 -8.49 11.41
C ILE A 57 9.98 -7.77 12.50
N GLU A 58 10.35 -6.54 12.83
CA GLU A 58 9.61 -5.71 13.80
C GLU A 58 8.17 -5.49 13.33
N GLU A 59 7.96 -5.17 12.04
CA GLU A 59 6.62 -5.01 11.47
C GLU A 59 5.81 -6.30 11.55
N MET A 60 6.42 -7.45 11.23
CA MET A 60 5.75 -8.75 11.33
C MET A 60 5.29 -9.06 12.76
N HIS A 61 6.14 -8.76 13.76
CA HIS A 61 5.80 -8.97 15.17
C HIS A 61 4.74 -7.98 15.66
N ASP A 62 4.83 -6.68 15.29
CA ASP A 62 3.85 -5.67 15.69
C ASP A 62 2.48 -5.97 15.07
N ALA A 63 2.44 -6.31 13.79
CA ALA A 63 1.23 -6.71 13.08
C ALA A 63 0.60 -7.97 13.72
N ALA A 64 1.39 -9.00 14.02
CA ALA A 64 0.91 -10.23 14.66
C ALA A 64 0.34 -9.96 16.06
N ALA A 65 1.04 -9.16 16.87
CA ALA A 65 0.61 -8.81 18.24
C ALA A 65 -0.70 -8.01 18.27
N ASN A 66 -1.02 -7.29 17.18
CA ASN A 66 -2.21 -6.48 17.05
C ASN A 66 -3.31 -7.14 16.19
N GLY A 67 -3.13 -8.40 15.80
CA GLY A 67 -4.15 -9.19 15.11
C GLY A 67 -4.32 -8.86 13.63
N LEU A 68 -3.33 -8.24 12.99
CA LEU A 68 -3.34 -8.08 11.54
C LEU A 68 -3.17 -9.45 10.87
N ARG A 69 -3.79 -9.61 9.71
CA ARG A 69 -3.77 -10.87 8.95
C ARG A 69 -2.65 -10.94 7.93
N ALA A 70 -2.32 -9.81 7.33
CA ALA A 70 -1.22 -9.72 6.38
C ALA A 70 -0.67 -8.29 6.29
N VAL A 71 0.59 -8.18 5.86
CA VAL A 71 1.25 -6.90 5.54
C VAL A 71 1.95 -7.05 4.20
N LEU A 72 1.66 -6.14 3.26
CA LEU A 72 2.35 -6.06 1.99
C LEU A 72 3.52 -5.09 2.09
N ILE A 73 4.72 -5.65 2.03
CA ILE A 73 5.97 -4.89 2.05
C ILE A 73 6.25 -4.31 0.68
N LYS A 74 6.34 -2.99 0.62
CA LYS A 74 6.68 -2.24 -0.59
C LYS A 74 8.02 -1.54 -0.45
N ASP A 75 8.91 -1.79 -1.40
CA ASP A 75 10.08 -0.94 -1.63
C ASP A 75 10.08 -0.45 -3.08
N HIS A 76 10.60 0.75 -3.31
CA HIS A 76 10.66 1.33 -4.65
C HIS A 76 11.85 0.83 -5.46
N TYR A 77 12.85 0.24 -4.82
CA TYR A 77 14.15 -0.06 -5.41
C TYR A 77 14.39 -1.53 -5.65
N TYR A 78 13.64 -2.42 -4.99
CA TYR A 78 13.79 -3.87 -5.15
C TYR A 78 12.49 -4.60 -4.83
N SER A 79 12.39 -5.86 -5.29
CA SER A 79 11.31 -6.76 -4.85
C SER A 79 11.67 -7.38 -3.51
N ALA A 80 10.89 -7.15 -2.48
CA ALA A 80 11.07 -7.76 -1.17
C ALA A 80 10.56 -9.21 -1.10
N THR A 81 10.06 -9.78 -2.19
CA THR A 81 9.46 -11.13 -2.22
C THR A 81 10.40 -12.22 -1.66
N PRO A 82 11.71 -12.28 -2.00
CA PRO A 82 12.59 -13.29 -1.41
C PRO A 82 12.69 -13.18 0.12
N ILE A 83 12.63 -11.97 0.63
CA ILE A 83 12.70 -11.71 2.08
C ILE A 83 11.39 -12.09 2.75
N THR A 84 10.25 -11.71 2.18
CA THR A 84 8.94 -12.05 2.76
C THR A 84 8.70 -13.55 2.79
N GLU A 85 9.08 -14.28 1.74
CA GLU A 85 8.97 -15.74 1.72
C GLU A 85 9.87 -16.40 2.77
N LEU A 86 11.13 -15.94 2.90
CA LEU A 86 12.06 -16.44 3.92
C LEU A 86 11.52 -16.16 5.34
N LEU A 87 10.98 -14.98 5.60
CA LEU A 87 10.43 -14.61 6.91
C LEU A 87 9.15 -15.40 7.22
N ASN A 88 8.27 -15.59 6.24
CA ASN A 88 7.08 -16.42 6.40
C ASN A 88 7.42 -17.89 6.76
N GLU A 89 8.47 -18.44 6.14
CA GLU A 89 8.96 -19.78 6.48
C GLU A 89 9.53 -19.83 7.90
N HIS A 90 10.40 -18.86 8.25
CA HIS A 90 11.06 -18.82 9.55
C HIS A 90 10.08 -18.54 10.70
N TYR A 91 9.15 -17.61 10.52
CA TYR A 91 8.16 -17.21 11.51
C TYR A 91 6.76 -17.79 11.22
N HIS A 92 6.69 -19.01 10.66
CA HIS A 92 5.43 -19.68 10.30
C HIS A 92 4.43 -19.86 11.47
N HIS A 93 4.89 -19.72 12.71
CA HIS A 93 4.07 -19.78 13.92
C HIS A 93 3.31 -18.47 14.22
N LEU A 94 3.67 -17.36 13.58
CA LEU A 94 2.94 -16.10 13.74
C LEU A 94 1.67 -16.09 12.88
N PRO A 95 0.55 -15.53 13.39
CA PRO A 95 -0.73 -15.52 12.69
C PRO A 95 -0.83 -14.42 11.60
N VAL A 96 0.28 -13.87 11.18
CA VAL A 96 0.37 -12.83 10.15
C VAL A 96 1.21 -13.31 8.97
N LYS A 97 0.87 -12.88 7.76
CA LYS A 97 1.63 -13.20 6.56
C LYS A 97 2.23 -11.93 5.95
N LEU A 98 3.52 -11.95 5.66
CA LEU A 98 4.13 -10.93 4.82
C LEU A 98 3.93 -11.29 3.36
N VAL A 99 3.60 -10.31 2.55
CA VAL A 99 3.52 -10.43 1.09
C VAL A 99 4.31 -9.29 0.45
N SER A 100 4.69 -9.41 -0.79
CA SER A 100 5.37 -8.35 -1.53
C SER A 100 5.03 -8.40 -3.01
N GLY A 101 5.71 -7.59 -3.79
CA GLY A 101 5.51 -7.48 -5.23
C GLY A 101 6.76 -7.02 -5.96
N VAL A 102 6.61 -6.76 -7.25
CA VAL A 102 7.68 -6.31 -8.15
C VAL A 102 7.44 -4.86 -8.56
N PRO A 103 8.30 -3.91 -8.15
CA PRO A 103 8.21 -2.52 -8.58
C PRO A 103 8.95 -2.33 -9.92
N LEU A 104 8.28 -1.84 -10.96
CA LEU A 104 8.86 -1.66 -12.31
C LEU A 104 9.63 -0.33 -12.43
N ASN A 105 10.56 -0.10 -11.51
CA ASN A 105 11.46 1.06 -11.57
C ASN A 105 12.78 0.72 -12.29
N ASN A 106 13.61 1.72 -12.57
CA ASN A 106 14.91 1.51 -13.24
C ASN A 106 15.80 0.51 -12.49
N THR A 107 15.69 0.43 -11.16
CA THR A 107 16.47 -0.48 -10.32
C THR A 107 16.12 -1.96 -10.53
N THR A 108 14.94 -2.24 -11.02
CA THR A 108 14.49 -3.60 -11.40
C THR A 108 14.50 -3.80 -12.94
N GLY A 109 15.00 -2.81 -13.68
CA GLY A 109 15.13 -2.85 -15.15
C GLY A 109 13.94 -2.23 -15.90
N GLY A 110 13.10 -1.43 -15.24
CA GLY A 110 11.92 -0.80 -15.86
C GLY A 110 10.84 -1.84 -16.22
N PHE A 111 10.30 -1.78 -17.43
CA PHE A 111 9.33 -2.76 -17.94
C PHE A 111 10.01 -4.09 -18.28
N ASN A 112 10.53 -4.75 -17.26
CA ASN A 112 11.33 -5.97 -17.37
C ASN A 112 10.47 -7.22 -17.13
N PRO A 113 10.07 -7.96 -18.16
CA PRO A 113 9.24 -9.16 -18.03
C PRO A 113 9.94 -10.27 -17.23
N TYR A 114 11.28 -10.36 -17.27
CA TYR A 114 12.03 -11.37 -16.51
C TYR A 114 11.96 -11.13 -15.01
N ALA A 115 11.96 -9.86 -14.57
CA ALA A 115 11.79 -9.52 -13.17
C ALA A 115 10.36 -9.85 -12.68
N VAL A 116 9.35 -9.63 -13.53
CA VAL A 116 7.95 -9.97 -13.25
C VAL A 116 7.77 -11.49 -13.15
N ASP A 117 8.21 -12.22 -14.16
CA ASP A 117 8.15 -13.69 -14.21
C ASP A 117 8.80 -14.30 -12.96
N HIS A 118 10.06 -13.95 -12.68
CA HIS A 118 10.76 -14.45 -11.49
C HIS A 118 10.02 -14.08 -10.19
N GLY A 119 9.58 -12.82 -10.05
CA GLY A 119 8.90 -12.36 -8.83
C GLY A 119 7.58 -13.09 -8.59
N LEU A 120 6.74 -13.22 -9.62
CA LEU A 120 5.43 -13.90 -9.52
C LEU A 120 5.60 -15.40 -9.21
N ASN A 121 6.53 -16.08 -9.89
CA ASN A 121 6.84 -17.49 -9.62
C ASN A 121 7.43 -17.72 -8.22
N LEU A 122 8.11 -16.72 -7.64
CA LEU A 122 8.61 -16.79 -6.26
C LEU A 122 7.55 -16.52 -5.19
N GLY A 123 6.38 -15.97 -5.56
CA GLY A 123 5.28 -15.72 -4.63
C GLY A 123 4.85 -14.26 -4.52
N ALA A 124 5.38 -13.36 -5.36
CA ALA A 124 4.89 -11.98 -5.42
C ALA A 124 3.38 -11.95 -5.72
N ARG A 125 2.67 -11.07 -5.06
CA ARG A 125 1.21 -10.93 -5.20
C ARG A 125 0.80 -9.69 -5.98
N LEU A 126 1.75 -8.81 -6.27
CA LEU A 126 1.46 -7.53 -6.89
C LEU A 126 2.62 -7.10 -7.81
N VAL A 127 2.28 -6.43 -8.92
CA VAL A 127 3.23 -5.72 -9.78
C VAL A 127 2.84 -4.24 -9.75
N TRP A 128 3.76 -3.40 -9.28
CA TRP A 128 3.61 -1.95 -9.38
C TRP A 128 4.15 -1.45 -10.72
N MET A 129 3.35 -0.72 -11.47
CA MET A 129 3.88 0.14 -12.51
C MET A 129 4.91 1.11 -11.94
N PRO A 130 5.73 1.78 -12.77
CA PRO A 130 6.77 2.67 -12.28
C PRO A 130 6.28 3.60 -11.16
N THR A 131 7.09 3.70 -10.11
CA THR A 131 6.86 4.61 -8.98
C THR A 131 7.86 5.75 -9.06
N PHE A 132 8.99 5.70 -8.41
CA PHE A 132 10.00 6.77 -8.41
C PHE A 132 10.66 6.97 -9.78
N SER A 133 10.59 5.99 -10.68
CA SER A 133 11.03 6.14 -12.07
C SER A 133 9.90 6.57 -13.03
N ALA A 134 8.65 6.71 -12.58
CA ALA A 134 7.59 7.22 -13.43
C ALA A 134 7.88 8.65 -13.90
N ALA A 135 7.69 8.95 -15.18
CA ALA A 135 7.83 10.28 -15.72
C ALA A 135 6.97 11.30 -14.97
N ASN A 136 5.74 10.90 -14.60
CA ASN A 136 4.84 11.68 -13.78
C ASN A 136 5.44 12.01 -12.40
N HIS A 137 6.02 11.02 -11.69
CA HIS A 137 6.65 11.24 -10.38
C HIS A 137 7.84 12.21 -10.49
N ILE A 138 8.73 11.98 -11.46
CA ILE A 138 9.89 12.84 -11.71
C ILE A 138 9.46 14.27 -12.04
N GLY A 139 8.38 14.43 -12.81
CA GLY A 139 7.82 15.73 -13.18
C GLY A 139 7.26 16.53 -11.98
N HIS A 140 6.85 15.84 -10.90
CA HIS A 140 6.46 16.49 -9.64
C HIS A 140 7.66 16.94 -8.79
N GLY A 141 8.81 16.26 -8.93
CA GLY A 141 10.10 16.63 -8.34
C GLY A 141 10.02 17.09 -6.90
N ASP A 142 10.78 18.15 -6.56
CA ASP A 142 10.87 18.73 -5.20
C ASP A 142 9.57 19.38 -4.71
N LYS A 143 8.54 19.50 -5.54
CA LYS A 143 7.27 20.17 -5.18
C LYS A 143 6.48 19.42 -4.10
N LYS A 144 6.73 18.14 -3.90
CA LYS A 144 5.95 17.27 -3.00
C LYS A 144 6.71 16.78 -1.76
N ASN A 145 7.92 17.26 -1.50
CA ASN A 145 8.75 16.86 -0.34
C ASN A 145 8.87 15.34 -0.14
N PHE A 146 9.17 14.61 -1.20
CA PHE A 146 9.35 13.17 -1.11
C PHE A 146 10.51 12.79 -0.19
N PRO A 147 10.43 11.66 0.54
CA PRO A 147 11.54 11.14 1.31
C PRO A 147 12.77 10.92 0.44
N LYS A 148 13.94 11.29 0.96
CA LYS A 148 15.22 11.15 0.27
C LYS A 148 15.92 9.85 0.67
N THR A 149 16.73 9.32 -0.22
CA THR A 149 17.62 8.19 0.06
C THR A 149 18.77 8.61 0.98
N SER A 150 19.26 7.67 1.80
CA SER A 150 20.39 7.91 2.72
C SER A 150 21.69 8.29 1.99
N MET A 151 21.85 7.83 0.75
CA MET A 151 22.98 8.11 -0.12
C MET A 151 22.46 8.52 -1.49
N PRO A 152 23.19 9.38 -2.22
CA PRO A 152 22.83 9.71 -3.60
C PRO A 152 22.78 8.45 -4.46
N LEU A 153 21.72 8.30 -5.24
CA LEU A 153 21.57 7.25 -6.24
C LEU A 153 21.76 7.83 -7.64
N LYS A 154 21.92 6.93 -8.62
CA LYS A 154 21.88 7.32 -10.03
C LYS A 154 20.52 7.94 -10.34
N GLU A 155 20.54 9.07 -11.06
CA GLU A 155 19.31 9.73 -11.52
C GLU A 155 18.44 8.74 -12.32
N PRO A 156 17.14 8.67 -12.04
CA PRO A 156 16.26 7.77 -12.77
C PRO A 156 16.02 8.25 -14.21
N THR A 157 15.93 7.31 -15.13
CA THR A 157 15.42 7.56 -16.48
C THR A 157 13.88 7.56 -16.40
N PRO A 158 13.19 8.62 -16.87
CA PRO A 158 11.73 8.67 -16.83
C PRO A 158 11.09 7.51 -17.60
N LEU A 159 10.13 6.84 -16.98
CA LEU A 159 9.34 5.75 -17.56
C LEU A 159 7.88 6.19 -17.71
N THR A 160 7.27 5.88 -18.85
CA THR A 160 5.86 6.06 -19.15
C THR A 160 5.32 4.82 -19.85
N VAL A 161 4.04 4.52 -19.67
CA VAL A 161 3.38 3.42 -20.38
C VAL A 161 2.77 3.85 -21.72
N LEU A 162 2.83 5.14 -22.05
CA LEU A 162 2.31 5.68 -23.30
C LEU A 162 3.44 6.14 -24.23
N ASP A 163 3.26 5.91 -25.52
CA ASP A 163 4.09 6.47 -26.57
C ASP A 163 3.70 7.95 -26.87
N ASP A 164 4.39 8.57 -27.84
CA ASP A 164 4.15 9.96 -28.26
C ASP A 164 2.76 10.17 -28.87
N ASP A 165 2.11 9.12 -29.35
CA ASP A 165 0.74 9.13 -29.90
C ASP A 165 -0.32 8.90 -28.80
N GLY A 166 0.10 8.69 -27.55
CA GLY A 166 -0.79 8.39 -26.41
C GLY A 166 -1.32 6.95 -26.38
N ARG A 167 -0.65 6.01 -27.06
CA ARG A 167 -0.97 4.59 -27.05
C ARG A 167 -0.08 3.85 -26.07
N LEU A 168 -0.58 2.76 -25.52
CA LEU A 168 0.23 1.90 -24.65
C LEU A 168 1.40 1.31 -25.44
N ILE A 169 2.61 1.36 -24.86
CA ILE A 169 3.81 0.78 -25.42
C ILE A 169 3.78 -0.76 -25.40
N ASP A 170 4.40 -1.39 -26.39
CA ASP A 170 4.39 -2.86 -26.53
C ASP A 170 5.06 -3.58 -25.36
N ASP A 171 6.06 -2.97 -24.71
CA ASP A 171 6.79 -3.54 -23.57
C ASP A 171 5.90 -3.86 -22.35
N VAL A 172 4.75 -3.20 -22.22
CA VAL A 172 3.80 -3.42 -21.13
C VAL A 172 2.95 -4.69 -21.38
N MET A 173 2.73 -5.07 -22.63
CA MET A 173 1.80 -6.14 -22.99
C MET A 173 2.16 -7.50 -22.38
N PRO A 174 3.40 -8.02 -22.49
CA PRO A 174 3.76 -9.29 -21.89
C PRO A 174 3.68 -9.25 -20.34
N ILE A 175 3.88 -8.10 -19.73
CA ILE A 175 3.74 -7.92 -18.29
C ILE A 175 2.29 -8.08 -17.87
N LEU A 176 1.34 -7.47 -18.59
CA LEU A 176 -0.10 -7.63 -18.32
C LEU A 176 -0.55 -9.08 -18.47
N ASP A 177 -0.05 -9.79 -19.48
CA ASP A 177 -0.36 -11.21 -19.71
C ASP A 177 0.12 -12.07 -18.52
N MET A 178 1.34 -11.86 -18.02
CA MET A 178 1.88 -12.56 -16.84
C MET A 178 1.07 -12.25 -15.57
N ILE A 179 0.68 -10.99 -15.37
CA ILE A 179 -0.17 -10.58 -14.23
C ILE A 179 -1.52 -11.31 -14.28
N ALA A 180 -2.12 -11.42 -15.48
CA ALA A 180 -3.38 -12.14 -15.67
C ALA A 180 -3.24 -13.64 -15.41
N GLU A 181 -2.17 -14.27 -15.93
CA GLU A 181 -1.87 -15.70 -15.78
C GLU A 181 -1.70 -16.09 -14.31
N HIS A 182 -1.00 -15.27 -13.52
CA HIS A 182 -0.75 -15.52 -12.10
C HIS A 182 -1.87 -15.02 -11.16
N ASP A 183 -2.97 -14.48 -11.71
CA ASP A 183 -4.05 -13.84 -10.93
C ASP A 183 -3.51 -12.82 -9.92
N ALA A 184 -2.44 -12.10 -10.31
CA ALA A 184 -1.77 -11.11 -9.48
C ALA A 184 -2.45 -9.75 -9.57
N ILE A 185 -2.08 -8.84 -8.67
CA ILE A 185 -2.59 -7.46 -8.63
C ILE A 185 -1.74 -6.59 -9.56
N LEU A 186 -2.39 -5.85 -10.44
CA LEU A 186 -1.78 -4.72 -11.15
C LEU A 186 -2.03 -3.44 -10.37
N SER A 187 -0.96 -2.78 -9.94
CA SER A 187 -1.02 -1.42 -9.36
C SER A 187 -0.59 -0.38 -10.38
N GLY A 188 -1.31 0.74 -10.45
CA GLY A 188 -0.97 1.88 -11.31
C GLY A 188 0.34 2.58 -10.94
N GLY A 189 0.93 2.26 -9.77
CA GLY A 189 2.16 2.90 -9.30
C GLY A 189 2.01 4.41 -9.14
N HIS A 190 2.96 5.17 -9.68
CA HIS A 190 2.94 6.65 -9.70
C HIS A 190 2.70 7.21 -11.12
N LEU A 191 2.10 6.42 -12.00
CA LEU A 191 1.65 6.91 -13.31
C LEU A 191 0.56 7.97 -13.12
N ASN A 192 0.42 8.90 -14.07
CA ASN A 192 -0.70 9.83 -14.08
C ASN A 192 -2.02 9.11 -14.40
N ILE A 193 -3.16 9.67 -13.98
CA ILE A 193 -4.48 9.09 -14.28
C ILE A 193 -4.73 8.86 -15.77
N ARG A 194 -4.16 9.72 -16.63
CA ARG A 194 -4.24 9.60 -18.09
C ARG A 194 -3.53 8.36 -18.64
N GLU A 195 -2.55 7.84 -17.90
CA GLU A 195 -1.84 6.60 -18.21
C GLU A 195 -2.55 5.39 -17.58
N ILE A 196 -3.07 5.54 -16.34
CA ILE A 196 -3.73 4.46 -15.59
C ILE A 196 -5.04 4.02 -16.25
N MET A 197 -5.85 4.96 -16.75
CA MET A 197 -7.15 4.61 -17.36
C MET A 197 -6.98 3.66 -18.55
N PRO A 198 -6.24 4.00 -19.62
CA PRO A 198 -6.05 3.08 -20.75
C PRO A 198 -5.29 1.81 -20.36
N LEU A 199 -4.34 1.89 -19.40
CA LEU A 199 -3.64 0.72 -18.88
C LEU A 199 -4.60 -0.29 -18.23
N PHE A 200 -5.51 0.16 -17.38
CA PHE A 200 -6.46 -0.70 -16.69
C PHE A 200 -7.52 -1.27 -17.65
N GLU A 201 -7.94 -0.51 -18.64
CA GLU A 201 -8.81 -1.01 -19.71
C GLU A 201 -8.15 -2.15 -20.48
N GLU A 202 -6.90 -1.99 -20.92
CA GLU A 202 -6.16 -3.02 -21.62
C GLU A 202 -5.86 -4.23 -20.72
N ALA A 203 -5.50 -3.99 -19.46
CA ALA A 203 -5.29 -5.05 -18.49
C ALA A 203 -6.54 -5.93 -18.32
N LYS A 204 -7.73 -5.33 -18.21
CA LYS A 204 -9.00 -6.05 -18.16
C LYS A 204 -9.25 -6.86 -19.43
N ARG A 205 -9.00 -6.26 -20.60
CA ARG A 205 -9.14 -6.94 -21.89
C ARG A 205 -8.26 -8.19 -21.99
N ARG A 206 -7.08 -8.16 -21.34
CA ARG A 206 -6.12 -9.29 -21.25
C ARG A 206 -6.42 -10.25 -20.10
N GLY A 207 -7.46 -9.99 -19.30
CA GLY A 207 -7.89 -10.92 -18.25
C GLY A 207 -7.35 -10.61 -16.86
N VAL A 208 -6.68 -9.47 -16.65
CA VAL A 208 -6.28 -9.03 -15.30
C VAL A 208 -7.54 -8.71 -14.49
N LYS A 209 -7.72 -9.38 -13.36
CA LYS A 209 -8.93 -9.28 -12.53
C LYS A 209 -8.74 -8.34 -11.34
N ARG A 210 -7.49 -8.08 -10.93
CA ARG A 210 -7.13 -7.40 -9.68
C ARG A 210 -6.40 -6.10 -9.99
N LEU A 211 -7.13 -4.99 -9.89
CA LEU A 211 -6.62 -3.65 -10.19
C LEU A 211 -6.58 -2.81 -8.91
N LEU A 212 -5.50 -2.06 -8.73
CA LEU A 212 -5.26 -1.19 -7.59
C LEU A 212 -4.75 0.18 -8.04
N CYS A 213 -5.45 1.24 -7.68
CA CYS A 213 -4.97 2.60 -7.80
C CYS A 213 -4.58 3.13 -6.41
N ASN A 214 -3.30 3.37 -6.17
CA ASN A 214 -2.79 3.91 -4.91
C ASN A 214 -2.91 5.44 -4.88
N HIS A 215 -3.19 6.04 -3.71
CA HIS A 215 -3.19 7.49 -3.43
C HIS A 215 -3.59 8.38 -4.63
N PRO A 216 -4.83 8.24 -5.15
CA PRO A 216 -5.24 8.73 -6.48
C PRO A 216 -5.11 10.25 -6.66
N THR A 217 -5.20 11.03 -5.59
CA THR A 217 -5.17 12.50 -5.65
C THR A 217 -3.80 13.11 -5.34
N PHE A 218 -2.86 12.34 -4.76
CA PHE A 218 -1.59 12.89 -4.33
C PHE A 218 -0.58 13.08 -5.48
N LEU A 219 -0.45 12.10 -6.36
CA LEU A 219 0.48 12.08 -7.49
C LEU A 219 -0.22 11.78 -8.80
N ILE A 220 -1.26 10.97 -8.73
CA ILE A 220 -1.95 10.40 -9.87
C ILE A 220 -2.81 11.47 -10.57
N ASP A 221 -3.15 12.55 -9.85
CA ASP A 221 -3.96 13.68 -10.30
C ASP A 221 -5.39 13.27 -10.75
N ALA A 222 -5.96 12.24 -10.12
CA ALA A 222 -7.33 11.80 -10.41
C ALA A 222 -8.37 12.76 -9.79
N SER A 223 -9.38 13.12 -10.56
CA SER A 223 -10.58 13.79 -10.04
C SER A 223 -11.51 12.81 -9.31
N LEU A 224 -12.49 13.32 -8.56
CA LEU A 224 -13.47 12.46 -7.89
C LEU A 224 -14.29 11.63 -8.91
N GLU A 225 -14.59 12.19 -10.07
CA GLU A 225 -15.27 11.50 -11.16
C GLU A 225 -14.41 10.33 -11.68
N GLN A 226 -13.11 10.56 -11.88
CA GLN A 226 -12.18 9.51 -12.33
C GLN A 226 -11.97 8.42 -11.27
N ILE A 227 -12.01 8.77 -9.99
CA ILE A 227 -12.03 7.79 -8.89
C ILE A 227 -13.27 6.91 -8.98
N SER A 228 -14.45 7.51 -9.24
CA SER A 228 -15.69 6.75 -9.44
C SER A 228 -15.63 5.85 -10.68
N GLU A 229 -15.01 6.33 -11.77
CA GLU A 229 -14.80 5.54 -13.00
C GLU A 229 -13.87 4.34 -12.74
N LEU A 230 -12.77 4.52 -12.02
CA LEU A 230 -11.86 3.44 -11.60
C LEU A 230 -12.61 2.39 -10.77
N ALA A 231 -13.41 2.83 -9.80
CA ALA A 231 -14.23 1.93 -8.96
C ALA A 231 -15.26 1.17 -9.79
N ALA A 232 -15.95 1.84 -10.73
CA ALA A 232 -16.91 1.24 -11.65
C ALA A 232 -16.26 0.24 -12.62
N MET A 233 -15.00 0.50 -13.01
CA MET A 233 -14.18 -0.43 -13.81
C MET A 233 -13.84 -1.70 -13.04
N GLY A 234 -13.97 -1.71 -11.71
CA GLY A 234 -13.68 -2.82 -10.81
C GLY A 234 -12.39 -2.67 -10.02
N ALA A 235 -11.62 -1.61 -10.26
CA ALA A 235 -10.42 -1.33 -9.49
C ALA A 235 -10.74 -1.02 -8.03
N TYR A 236 -9.82 -1.41 -7.14
CA TYR A 236 -9.78 -0.87 -5.79
C TYR A 236 -8.99 0.42 -5.77
N VAL A 237 -9.42 1.35 -4.93
CA VAL A 237 -8.78 2.65 -4.73
C VAL A 237 -8.22 2.68 -3.32
N GLU A 238 -6.91 2.82 -3.19
CA GLU A 238 -6.24 2.88 -1.89
C GLU A 238 -5.98 4.34 -1.51
N HIS A 239 -6.42 4.71 -0.32
CA HIS A 239 -6.07 5.98 0.30
C HIS A 239 -4.99 5.74 1.36
N SER A 240 -3.82 6.34 1.16
CA SER A 240 -2.66 6.20 2.05
C SER A 240 -2.93 6.89 3.38
N ILE A 241 -2.99 6.11 4.46
CA ILE A 241 -3.33 6.58 5.82
C ILE A 241 -2.43 7.72 6.28
N CYS A 242 -1.12 7.66 5.97
CA CYS A 242 -0.14 8.67 6.35
C CYS A 242 -0.50 10.09 5.90
N MET A 243 -1.32 10.22 4.85
CA MET A 243 -1.70 11.52 4.29
C MET A 243 -2.85 12.21 5.05
N PHE A 244 -3.56 11.50 5.92
CA PHE A 244 -4.75 12.00 6.62
C PHE A 244 -4.60 12.06 8.14
N ILE A 245 -3.66 11.31 8.71
CA ILE A 245 -3.39 11.30 10.15
C ILE A 245 -2.33 12.36 10.52
N PRO A 246 -2.22 12.79 11.79
CA PRO A 246 -1.27 13.82 12.21
C PRO A 246 0.17 13.28 12.28
N GLU A 247 0.77 13.05 11.13
CA GLU A 247 2.16 12.59 10.95
C GLU A 247 2.91 13.49 9.97
N ALA A 248 4.20 13.25 9.74
CA ALA A 248 5.05 14.09 8.88
C ALA A 248 4.54 14.20 7.44
N PHE A 249 3.85 13.16 6.96
CA PHE A 249 3.26 13.09 5.62
C PHE A 249 1.79 13.51 5.54
N LYS A 250 1.23 14.17 6.57
CA LYS A 250 -0.14 14.68 6.45
C LYS A 250 -0.23 15.73 5.34
N HIS A 251 -1.09 15.48 4.36
CA HIS A 251 -1.34 16.37 3.22
C HIS A 251 -2.78 16.84 3.12
N PHE A 252 -3.73 16.08 3.70
CA PHE A 252 -5.15 16.31 3.53
C PHE A 252 -5.86 16.46 4.89
N GLU A 253 -6.97 17.18 4.88
CA GLU A 253 -7.85 17.26 6.04
C GLU A 253 -8.83 16.07 6.08
N PRO A 254 -9.43 15.75 7.22
CA PRO A 254 -10.33 14.61 7.40
C PRO A 254 -11.48 14.54 6.41
N ASP A 255 -12.09 15.68 6.05
CA ASP A 255 -13.21 15.77 5.11
C ASP A 255 -12.82 15.39 3.67
N GLU A 256 -11.53 15.49 3.31
CA GLU A 256 -11.06 15.00 2.01
C GLU A 256 -11.11 13.47 1.95
N LEU A 257 -10.76 12.77 3.04
CA LEU A 257 -10.88 11.32 3.08
C LEU A 257 -12.32 10.87 2.87
N ASP A 258 -13.28 11.56 3.51
CA ASP A 258 -14.71 11.27 3.31
C ASP A 258 -15.13 11.42 1.84
N LYS A 259 -14.77 12.53 1.18
CA LYS A 259 -15.06 12.74 -0.24
C LYS A 259 -14.49 11.64 -1.14
N LEU A 260 -13.26 11.19 -0.85
CA LEU A 260 -12.60 10.14 -1.60
C LEU A 260 -13.27 8.77 -1.40
N ILE A 261 -13.65 8.45 -0.16
CA ILE A 261 -14.42 7.23 0.15
C ILE A 261 -15.79 7.26 -0.53
N GLN A 262 -16.48 8.41 -0.51
CA GLN A 262 -17.78 8.56 -1.20
C GLN A 262 -17.64 8.38 -2.72
N ALA A 263 -16.57 8.90 -3.33
CA ALA A 263 -16.33 8.77 -4.76
C ALA A 263 -16.05 7.31 -5.19
N ALA A 264 -15.24 6.57 -4.43
CA ALA A 264 -14.95 5.17 -4.73
C ALA A 264 -16.06 4.21 -4.25
N GLY A 265 -16.78 4.59 -3.20
CA GLY A 265 -17.64 3.73 -2.40
C GLY A 265 -16.86 2.83 -1.44
N VAL A 266 -17.43 2.55 -0.26
CA VAL A 266 -16.81 1.71 0.78
C VAL A 266 -16.33 0.36 0.21
N SER A 267 -17.11 -0.25 -0.67
CA SER A 267 -16.81 -1.58 -1.25
C SER A 267 -15.60 -1.60 -2.19
N LYS A 268 -15.12 -0.45 -2.62
CA LYS A 268 -13.95 -0.28 -3.50
C LYS A 268 -12.82 0.51 -2.85
N THR A 269 -13.02 1.03 -1.66
CA THR A 269 -12.00 1.71 -0.87
C THR A 269 -11.11 0.73 -0.12
N ILE A 270 -9.81 0.98 -0.12
CA ILE A 270 -8.82 0.35 0.73
C ILE A 270 -8.08 1.45 1.49
N LEU A 271 -7.82 1.24 2.78
CA LEU A 271 -6.96 2.07 3.59
C LEU A 271 -5.65 1.31 3.81
N GLY A 272 -4.57 1.71 3.14
CA GLY A 272 -3.21 1.20 3.29
C GLY A 272 -2.36 2.19 4.08
N SER A 273 -1.38 1.72 4.83
CA SER A 273 -0.66 2.61 5.74
C SER A 273 0.18 3.66 5.02
N ASP A 274 0.94 3.24 4.03
CA ASP A 274 2.02 4.04 3.42
C ASP A 274 2.97 4.62 4.49
N LEU A 275 3.19 3.83 5.56
CA LEU A 275 3.99 4.16 6.73
C LEU A 275 5.21 3.23 6.84
N GLY A 276 6.13 3.55 7.76
CA GLY A 276 7.39 2.85 7.98
C GLY A 276 8.61 3.70 7.65
N GLN A 277 8.42 4.88 7.06
CA GLN A 277 9.49 5.84 6.80
C GLN A 277 9.85 6.57 8.08
N GLU A 278 11.12 6.96 8.21
CA GLU A 278 11.59 7.78 9.33
C GLU A 278 10.77 9.08 9.46
N GLY A 279 10.46 9.46 10.70
CA GLY A 279 9.66 10.66 11.01
C GLY A 279 8.16 10.41 11.11
N ASN A 280 7.65 9.25 10.72
CA ASN A 280 6.25 8.84 10.86
C ASN A 280 6.07 7.81 11.99
N CYS A 281 4.82 7.55 12.36
CA CYS A 281 4.52 6.44 13.28
C CYS A 281 4.64 5.07 12.58
N TRP A 282 4.65 4.01 13.37
CA TRP A 282 4.57 2.64 12.85
C TRP A 282 3.21 2.35 12.22
N PRO A 283 3.13 1.43 11.24
CA PRO A 283 1.91 1.15 10.48
C PRO A 283 0.70 0.81 11.35
N VAL A 284 0.84 -0.05 12.34
CA VAL A 284 -0.26 -0.44 13.25
C VAL A 284 -0.82 0.77 14.00
N LYS A 285 0.02 1.69 14.47
CA LYS A 285 -0.44 2.94 15.09
C LYS A 285 -1.18 3.81 14.09
N GLY A 286 -0.73 3.85 12.84
CA GLY A 286 -1.43 4.52 11.74
C GLY A 286 -2.84 3.97 11.54
N PHE A 287 -2.99 2.63 11.51
CA PHE A 287 -4.30 2.00 11.43
C PHE A 287 -5.22 2.36 12.60
N ARG A 288 -4.71 2.40 13.83
CA ARG A 288 -5.49 2.84 14.99
C ARG A 288 -5.99 4.26 14.82
N ASN A 289 -5.14 5.16 14.34
CA ASN A 289 -5.49 6.56 14.12
C ASN A 289 -6.54 6.72 13.00
N VAL A 290 -6.40 6.00 11.87
CA VAL A 290 -7.38 6.10 10.79
C VAL A 290 -8.73 5.46 11.17
N ILE A 291 -8.74 4.42 12.00
CA ILE A 291 -9.99 3.86 12.55
C ILE A 291 -10.71 4.94 13.35
N CYS A 292 -10.01 5.67 14.24
CA CYS A 292 -10.59 6.79 14.99
C CYS A 292 -11.12 7.88 14.06
N LEU A 293 -10.37 8.21 13.01
CA LEU A 293 -10.78 9.19 12.01
C LEU A 293 -12.07 8.75 11.31
N CYS A 294 -12.14 7.52 10.80
CA CYS A 294 -13.34 6.98 10.14
C CYS A 294 -14.55 6.94 11.07
N LEU A 295 -14.37 6.55 12.34
CA LEU A 295 -15.44 6.60 13.34
C LEU A 295 -15.93 8.05 13.56
N SER A 296 -15.03 9.04 13.61
CA SER A 296 -15.39 10.45 13.75
C SER A 296 -16.10 11.02 12.52
N LEU A 297 -15.85 10.47 11.34
CA LEU A 297 -16.56 10.77 10.10
C LEU A 297 -17.91 10.06 9.98
N GLY A 298 -18.25 9.18 10.93
CA GLY A 298 -19.55 8.51 10.98
C GLY A 298 -19.63 7.16 10.26
N TYR A 299 -18.51 6.60 9.83
CA TYR A 299 -18.47 5.24 9.25
C TYR A 299 -18.76 4.19 10.31
N SER A 300 -19.52 3.16 9.94
CA SER A 300 -19.82 2.01 10.83
C SER A 300 -18.57 1.13 11.01
N GLU A 301 -18.58 0.30 12.07
CA GLU A 301 -17.51 -0.70 12.28
C GLU A 301 -17.40 -1.66 11.10
N GLU A 302 -18.53 -2.02 10.47
CA GLU A 302 -18.56 -2.87 9.29
C GLU A 302 -17.91 -2.19 8.08
N ASP A 303 -18.20 -0.91 7.85
CA ASP A 303 -17.58 -0.15 6.75
C ASP A 303 -16.05 -0.08 6.94
N ILE A 304 -15.61 0.24 8.16
CA ILE A 304 -14.19 0.34 8.46
C ILE A 304 -13.49 -1.02 8.27
N LYS A 305 -14.07 -2.11 8.81
CA LYS A 305 -13.55 -3.47 8.62
C LYS A 305 -13.53 -3.88 7.15
N ALA A 306 -14.51 -3.44 6.35
CA ALA A 306 -14.49 -3.67 4.92
C ALA A 306 -13.28 -2.98 4.26
N MET A 307 -13.01 -1.71 4.60
CA MET A 307 -11.93 -0.92 3.99
C MET A 307 -10.52 -1.34 4.43
N ILE A 308 -10.33 -1.80 5.68
CA ILE A 308 -9.00 -2.19 6.18
C ILE A 308 -8.74 -3.70 6.14
N GLY A 309 -9.75 -4.54 5.93
CA GLY A 309 -9.61 -6.00 5.98
C GLY A 309 -10.33 -6.72 4.84
N GLY A 310 -11.64 -6.53 4.68
CA GLY A 310 -12.44 -7.25 3.70
C GLY A 310 -12.06 -6.99 2.25
N ASN A 311 -11.89 -5.74 1.86
CA ASN A 311 -11.50 -5.34 0.50
C ASN A 311 -10.06 -5.73 0.18
N PRO A 312 -9.06 -5.46 1.07
CA PRO A 312 -7.71 -5.96 0.90
C PRO A 312 -7.65 -7.49 0.76
N ALA A 313 -8.41 -8.25 1.56
CA ALA A 313 -8.47 -9.70 1.46
C ALA A 313 -8.97 -10.16 0.09
N LYS A 314 -10.08 -9.58 -0.40
CA LYS A 314 -10.62 -9.86 -1.74
C LYS A 314 -9.60 -9.55 -2.84
N LEU A 315 -8.90 -8.41 -2.73
CA LEU A 315 -7.89 -8.03 -3.71
C LEU A 315 -6.69 -8.99 -3.70
N LEU A 316 -6.23 -9.45 -2.53
CA LEU A 316 -5.18 -10.48 -2.40
C LEU A 316 -5.63 -11.91 -2.77
N GLY A 317 -6.93 -12.14 -2.94
CA GLY A 317 -7.48 -13.49 -3.15
C GLY A 317 -7.43 -14.36 -1.90
N LEU A 318 -7.53 -13.73 -0.73
CA LEU A 318 -7.64 -14.44 0.54
C LEU A 318 -9.11 -14.73 0.87
N ASP A 319 -9.36 -15.82 1.56
CA ASP A 319 -10.71 -16.12 2.06
C ASP A 319 -11.22 -14.99 2.96
N PRO A 320 -12.54 -14.75 3.02
CA PRO A 320 -13.12 -13.83 4.00
C PRO A 320 -12.69 -14.22 5.43
N ALA A 321 -12.43 -13.19 6.25
CA ALA A 321 -12.07 -13.39 7.67
C ALA A 321 -13.30 -13.77 8.49
#